data_f67a87ffb4b066964a98dfc75ebc1a5e
#
_entry.id   f67a87ffb4b066964a98dfc75ebc1a5e
#
_cell.length_a   1.000
_cell.length_b   1.000
_cell.length_c   1.000
_cell.angle_alpha   90.00
_cell.angle_beta   90.00
_cell.angle_gamma   90.00
#
_symmetry.space_group_name_H-M   'P 1'
#
loop_
_entity.id
_entity.type
_entity.pdbx_description
1 polymer ?
#
loop_
_entity_poly.entity_id
_entity_poly.type
_entity_poly.pdbx_seq_one_letter_code
_entity_poly.pdbx_strand_id
1 'polypeptide(L)'
;MPTRIVPALACAGLALICGSRAKADPDFGYVYTADIEEPDETELTLWATHRAGKGEGHYDAQDYRIEVERGLTDRFQVSGYANFAGHHVRGLSGEFEPVHRDLAFQGLSAEFKYQLRSPEKRRLGIALYAEPGWSRISKVTGEHATEYEFELKAIVQKNFDNDRLVWAANLTLEPEWEREHEEIGPGTKSRETEKELGVELSTGLSYRVAPRFWLGAEARYHSVYPDWTHGLRRENYAVSAGPSLHYDGGEWAVTATFLPQLFGGPGRAGSSLELDDHEKTELRVKISHEF
;
A
#
# COMPACT_ATOMS: atom_id res chain seq x y z
N MET A 1 -20.47 -23.12 24.43
CA MET A 1 -20.48 -21.92 23.58
C MET A 1 -19.46 -20.94 24.16
N PRO A 2 -18.31 -20.74 23.55
CA PRO A 2 -17.37 -19.70 24.01
C PRO A 2 -17.71 -18.37 23.34
N THR A 3 -17.94 -17.38 24.14
CA THR A 3 -18.16 -15.97 23.78
C THR A 3 -16.92 -15.40 23.12
N ARG A 4 -17.08 -14.97 21.86
CA ARG A 4 -16.03 -14.24 21.11
C ARG A 4 -15.88 -12.86 21.71
N ILE A 5 -14.70 -12.58 22.25
CA ILE A 5 -14.29 -11.24 22.66
C ILE A 5 -13.83 -10.51 21.38
N VAL A 6 -14.63 -9.57 20.94
CA VAL A 6 -14.23 -8.58 19.92
C VAL A 6 -13.34 -7.55 20.63
N PRO A 7 -12.11 -7.31 20.20
CA PRO A 7 -11.32 -6.24 20.78
C PRO A 7 -11.96 -4.89 20.43
N ALA A 8 -12.46 -4.20 21.44
CA ALA A 8 -12.93 -2.84 21.32
C ALA A 8 -11.75 -1.92 21.01
N LEU A 9 -11.81 -1.25 19.88
CA LEU A 9 -10.91 -0.13 19.57
C LEU A 9 -11.13 0.96 20.63
N ALA A 10 -10.14 1.16 21.47
CA ALA A 10 -10.14 2.23 22.45
C ALA A 10 -9.92 3.56 21.72
N CYS A 11 -10.98 4.37 21.61
CA CYS A 11 -10.85 5.78 21.20
C CYS A 11 -10.05 6.54 22.26
N ALA A 12 -8.78 6.80 22.00
CA ALA A 12 -7.98 7.72 22.79
C ALA A 12 -8.41 9.15 22.46
N GLY A 13 -8.83 9.89 23.47
CA GLY A 13 -9.25 11.30 23.37
C GLY A 13 -8.07 12.20 23.01
N LEU A 14 -8.22 12.94 21.92
CA LEU A 14 -7.27 13.91 21.40
C LEU A 14 -7.34 15.19 22.20
N ALA A 15 -6.25 15.58 22.86
CA ALA A 15 -6.07 16.92 23.42
C ALA A 15 -5.55 17.86 22.32
N LEU A 16 -6.28 18.92 22.03
CA LEU A 16 -5.89 19.98 21.09
C LEU A 16 -4.73 20.80 21.66
N ILE A 17 -3.57 20.71 21.05
CA ILE A 17 -2.45 21.65 21.25
C ILE A 17 -2.27 22.41 19.93
N CYS A 18 -2.40 23.73 20.00
CA CYS A 18 -2.13 24.65 18.88
C CYS A 18 -0.61 24.86 18.73
N GLY A 19 -0.05 24.50 17.59
CA GLY A 19 1.30 24.85 17.24
C GLY A 19 1.64 24.52 15.81
N SER A 20 2.19 25.47 15.10
CA SER A 20 2.79 25.48 13.75
C SER A 20 1.87 25.16 12.55
N ARG A 21 2.13 25.86 11.47
CA ARG A 21 1.46 25.66 10.18
C ARG A 21 2.06 24.42 9.52
N ALA A 22 1.51 23.27 9.80
CA ALA A 22 1.66 22.12 8.94
C ALA A 22 1.06 22.47 7.58
N LYS A 23 1.77 22.16 6.53
CA LYS A 23 1.30 22.32 5.15
C LYS A 23 0.28 21.23 4.93
N ALA A 24 -1.01 21.58 4.97
CA ALA A 24 -2.10 20.65 4.82
C ALA A 24 -2.17 20.15 3.36
N ASP A 25 -1.34 19.21 3.00
CA ASP A 25 -1.43 18.51 1.73
C ASP A 25 -2.26 17.24 1.93
N PRO A 26 -3.23 16.95 1.05
CA PRO A 26 -4.06 15.77 1.19
C PRO A 26 -3.20 14.54 0.93
N ASP A 27 -3.19 13.64 1.87
CA ASP A 27 -2.61 12.33 1.70
C ASP A 27 -3.66 11.35 1.14
N PHE A 28 -3.20 10.36 0.40
CA PHE A 28 -3.99 9.27 -0.13
C PHE A 28 -3.57 7.96 0.54
N GLY A 29 -4.43 6.96 0.46
CA GLY A 29 -4.11 5.65 1.00
C GLY A 29 -3.13 4.86 0.13
N TYR A 30 -3.28 4.97 -1.19
CA TYR A 30 -2.52 4.19 -2.17
C TYR A 30 -1.77 5.02 -3.21
N VAL A 31 -2.21 6.23 -3.46
CA VAL A 31 -1.59 7.14 -4.42
C VAL A 31 -0.56 8.01 -3.72
N TYR A 32 0.65 8.07 -4.24
CA TYR A 32 1.69 8.94 -3.71
C TYR A 32 1.65 10.31 -4.35
N THR A 33 1.87 11.34 -3.56
CA THR A 33 2.04 12.72 -4.01
C THR A 33 3.49 13.01 -4.38
N ALA A 34 3.73 14.08 -5.12
CA ALA A 34 5.09 14.52 -5.43
C ALA A 34 5.70 15.43 -4.34
N ASP A 35 4.97 15.66 -3.26
CA ASP A 35 5.46 16.41 -2.11
C ASP A 35 6.48 15.57 -1.32
N ILE A 36 7.38 16.24 -0.64
CA ILE A 36 8.41 15.66 0.23
C ILE A 36 8.48 16.46 1.52
N GLU A 37 8.96 15.81 2.58
CA GLU A 37 9.23 16.45 3.86
C GLU A 37 10.27 17.57 3.74
N GLU A 38 10.09 18.66 4.51
CA GLU A 38 11.08 19.71 4.59
C GLU A 38 12.41 19.20 5.22
N PRO A 39 13.55 19.82 4.92
CA PRO A 39 14.82 19.41 5.50
C PRO A 39 14.77 19.42 7.03
N ASP A 40 15.23 18.30 7.62
CA ASP A 40 15.26 18.04 9.05
C ASP A 40 13.88 17.71 9.71
N GLU A 41 12.77 17.84 9.00
CA GLU A 41 11.47 17.32 9.46
C GLU A 41 11.46 15.79 9.45
N THR A 42 10.75 15.24 10.39
CA THR A 42 10.61 13.77 10.56
C THR A 42 9.15 13.45 10.82
N GLU A 43 8.61 12.51 10.06
CA GLU A 43 7.27 11.95 10.28
C GLU A 43 7.35 10.49 10.69
N LEU A 44 6.51 10.10 11.65
CA LEU A 44 6.22 8.70 12.00
C LEU A 44 4.83 8.36 11.51
N THR A 45 4.70 7.37 10.62
CA THR A 45 3.41 6.89 10.14
C THR A 45 3.16 5.44 10.49
N LEU A 46 1.98 5.17 11.04
CA LEU A 46 1.44 3.83 11.26
C LEU A 46 0.41 3.51 10.18
N TRP A 47 0.65 2.43 9.44
CA TRP A 47 -0.24 1.94 8.40
C TRP A 47 -0.95 0.67 8.86
N ALA A 48 -2.24 0.58 8.59
CA ALA A 48 -3.03 -0.62 8.77
C ALA A 48 -3.81 -0.89 7.49
N THR A 49 -3.57 -2.00 6.82
CA THR A 49 -4.29 -2.42 5.63
C THR A 49 -5.00 -3.74 5.91
N HIS A 50 -6.30 -3.78 5.69
CA HIS A 50 -7.10 -4.99 5.73
C HIS A 50 -7.48 -5.38 4.30
N ARG A 51 -7.14 -6.61 3.91
CA ARG A 51 -7.43 -7.20 2.61
C ARG A 51 -8.34 -8.40 2.78
N ALA A 52 -9.44 -8.46 2.04
CA ALA A 52 -10.43 -9.50 2.23
C ALA A 52 -11.02 -10.02 0.92
N GLY A 53 -11.29 -11.33 0.91
CA GLY A 53 -12.02 -12.04 -0.12
C GLY A 53 -11.17 -12.36 -1.35
N LYS A 54 -10.71 -13.60 -1.44
CA LYS A 54 -10.13 -14.23 -2.63
C LYS A 54 -10.93 -15.49 -2.93
N GLY A 55 -11.12 -15.77 -4.21
CA GLY A 55 -11.69 -17.04 -4.70
C GLY A 55 -12.96 -17.50 -3.98
N GLU A 56 -13.07 -18.81 -3.80
CA GLU A 56 -14.08 -19.48 -2.98
C GLU A 56 -13.44 -19.86 -1.64
N GLY A 57 -14.02 -19.47 -0.55
CA GLY A 57 -13.49 -19.77 0.78
C GLY A 57 -13.36 -18.52 1.63
N HIS A 58 -12.39 -18.49 2.50
CA HIS A 58 -12.14 -17.38 3.40
C HIS A 58 -10.70 -16.89 3.27
N TYR A 59 -10.56 -15.64 2.89
CA TYR A 59 -9.30 -14.91 2.88
C TYR A 59 -9.46 -13.62 3.66
N ASP A 60 -8.59 -13.41 4.64
CA ASP A 60 -8.50 -12.23 5.48
C ASP A 60 -7.02 -12.03 5.79
N ALA A 61 -6.47 -10.93 5.29
CA ALA A 61 -5.08 -10.54 5.53
C ALA A 61 -5.03 -9.15 6.13
N GLN A 62 -4.06 -8.94 7.02
CA GLN A 62 -3.84 -7.69 7.71
C GLN A 62 -2.37 -7.35 7.63
N ASP A 63 -2.07 -6.21 7.01
CA ASP A 63 -0.71 -5.70 6.90
C ASP A 63 -0.58 -4.44 7.76
N TYR A 64 0.48 -4.37 8.53
CA TYR A 64 0.84 -3.19 9.32
C TYR A 64 2.26 -2.76 8.96
N ARG A 65 2.44 -1.45 8.81
CA ARG A 65 3.77 -0.86 8.59
C ARG A 65 4.00 0.22 9.63
N ILE A 66 5.21 0.26 10.15
CA ILE A 66 5.74 1.39 10.92
C ILE A 66 6.75 2.07 10.02
N GLU A 67 6.49 3.31 9.68
CA GLU A 67 7.33 4.13 8.82
C GLU A 67 7.96 5.26 9.62
N VAL A 68 9.23 5.50 9.39
CA VAL A 68 9.91 6.74 9.81
C VAL A 68 10.44 7.40 8.55
N GLU A 69 9.90 8.56 8.25
CA GLU A 69 10.27 9.38 7.09
C GLU A 69 11.06 10.61 7.55
N ARG A 70 12.05 11.05 6.76
CA ARG A 70 12.85 12.24 7.01
C ARG A 70 13.24 12.96 5.74
N GLY A 71 12.99 14.27 5.71
CA GLY A 71 13.53 15.18 4.73
C GLY A 71 15.04 15.37 4.92
N LEU A 72 15.84 15.05 3.90
CA LEU A 72 17.30 15.24 3.93
C LEU A 72 17.74 16.52 3.23
N THR A 73 17.02 16.93 2.20
CA THR A 73 17.27 18.17 1.44
C THR A 73 15.93 18.68 0.89
N ASP A 74 15.90 19.88 0.34
CA ASP A 74 14.72 20.48 -0.33
C ASP A 74 14.15 19.63 -1.50
N ARG A 75 14.74 18.47 -1.82
CA ARG A 75 14.34 17.62 -2.95
C ARG A 75 14.49 16.14 -2.69
N PHE A 76 14.95 15.75 -1.54
CA PHE A 76 15.23 14.35 -1.27
C PHE A 76 14.85 13.98 0.15
N GLN A 77 13.99 12.96 0.25
CA GLN A 77 13.61 12.32 1.50
C GLN A 77 13.95 10.84 1.49
N VAL A 78 14.03 10.26 2.65
CA VAL A 78 14.21 8.83 2.88
C VAL A 78 13.23 8.35 3.93
N SER A 79 12.73 7.12 3.77
CA SER A 79 11.93 6.45 4.79
C SER A 79 12.49 5.07 5.09
N GLY A 80 12.21 4.58 6.28
CA GLY A 80 12.49 3.20 6.68
C GLY A 80 11.23 2.55 7.21
N TYR A 81 10.98 1.29 6.83
CA TYR A 81 9.76 0.55 7.17
C TYR A 81 10.08 -0.71 7.95
N ALA A 82 9.27 -0.97 8.99
CA ALA A 82 9.13 -2.29 9.60
C ALA A 82 7.74 -2.83 9.27
N ASN A 83 7.69 -3.97 8.59
CA ASN A 83 6.48 -4.58 8.07
C ASN A 83 6.05 -5.78 8.92
N PHE A 84 4.75 -5.89 9.16
CA PHE A 84 4.12 -6.98 9.91
C PHE A 84 2.89 -7.47 9.16
N ALA A 85 2.62 -8.78 9.19
CA ALA A 85 1.47 -9.36 8.53
C ALA A 85 0.76 -10.40 9.39
N GLY A 86 -0.54 -10.52 9.20
CA GLY A 86 -1.38 -11.57 9.72
C GLY A 86 -2.26 -12.13 8.61
N HIS A 87 -2.44 -13.46 8.55
CA HIS A 87 -3.22 -14.12 7.51
C HIS A 87 -4.14 -15.18 8.08
N HIS A 88 -5.40 -15.16 7.67
CA HIS A 88 -6.39 -16.21 7.95
C HIS A 88 -6.98 -16.72 6.64
N VAL A 89 -6.41 -17.80 6.12
CA VAL A 89 -6.76 -18.38 4.82
C VAL A 89 -7.33 -19.78 5.02
N ARG A 90 -8.50 -20.08 4.44
CA ARG A 90 -9.16 -21.41 4.51
C ARG A 90 -10.03 -21.68 3.30
N GLY A 91 -9.88 -22.87 2.74
CA GLY A 91 -10.77 -23.39 1.71
C GLY A 91 -10.75 -22.61 0.41
N LEU A 92 -9.66 -21.93 0.11
CA LEU A 92 -9.42 -21.42 -1.22
C LEU A 92 -9.11 -22.56 -2.16
N SER A 93 -9.47 -22.43 -3.42
CA SER A 93 -9.08 -23.34 -4.49
C SER A 93 -7.74 -22.91 -5.09
N GLY A 94 -6.97 -23.85 -5.62
CA GLY A 94 -5.65 -23.60 -6.18
C GLY A 94 -4.53 -24.00 -5.22
N GLU A 95 -3.44 -23.28 -5.25
CA GLU A 95 -2.21 -23.58 -4.51
C GLU A 95 -2.23 -23.07 -3.05
N PHE A 96 -3.32 -22.44 -2.62
CA PHE A 96 -3.41 -21.88 -1.27
C PHE A 96 -3.62 -22.98 -0.21
N GLU A 97 -2.61 -23.20 0.59
CA GLU A 97 -2.74 -24.00 1.81
C GLU A 97 -3.49 -23.22 2.91
N PRO A 98 -4.16 -23.92 3.84
CA PRO A 98 -4.79 -23.26 4.98
C PRO A 98 -3.75 -22.60 5.88
N VAL A 99 -3.76 -21.29 5.97
CA VAL A 99 -2.85 -20.51 6.82
C VAL A 99 -3.62 -19.83 7.94
N HIS A 100 -3.15 -20.00 9.17
CA HIS A 100 -3.56 -19.21 10.31
C HIS A 100 -2.33 -18.59 10.95
N ARG A 101 -2.10 -17.34 10.64
CA ARG A 101 -0.97 -16.57 11.16
C ARG A 101 -1.49 -15.33 11.89
N ASP A 102 -1.24 -15.30 13.18
CA ASP A 102 -1.36 -14.06 13.94
C ASP A 102 -0.32 -13.04 13.45
N LEU A 103 -0.44 -11.80 13.93
CA LEU A 103 0.48 -10.74 13.56
C LEU A 103 1.94 -11.14 13.80
N ALA A 104 2.73 -11.14 12.74
CA ALA A 104 4.14 -11.50 12.77
C ALA A 104 4.98 -10.48 12.00
N PHE A 105 6.24 -10.32 12.39
CA PHE A 105 7.19 -9.53 11.64
C PHE A 105 7.37 -10.12 10.24
N GLN A 106 7.06 -9.33 9.22
CA GLN A 106 7.14 -9.73 7.83
C GLN A 106 8.48 -9.36 7.19
N GLY A 107 8.93 -8.12 7.33
CA GLY A 107 10.15 -7.69 6.67
C GLY A 107 10.52 -6.24 6.93
N LEU A 108 11.47 -5.75 6.15
CA LEU A 108 11.98 -4.38 6.18
C LEU A 108 12.03 -3.83 4.76
N SER A 109 11.80 -2.54 4.61
CA SER A 109 12.09 -1.82 3.37
C SER A 109 12.62 -0.41 3.65
N ALA A 110 13.20 0.20 2.63
CA ALA A 110 13.72 1.56 2.70
C ALA A 110 13.28 2.33 1.45
N GLU A 111 12.75 3.53 1.65
CA GLU A 111 12.28 4.40 0.58
C GLU A 111 13.30 5.50 0.28
N PHE A 112 13.39 5.85 -1.00
CA PHE A 112 14.15 6.98 -1.52
C PHE A 112 13.26 7.76 -2.47
N LYS A 113 12.88 8.98 -2.12
CA LYS A 113 12.03 9.82 -2.97
C LYS A 113 12.74 11.10 -3.34
N TYR A 114 12.78 11.39 -4.63
CA TYR A 114 13.44 12.56 -5.19
C TYR A 114 12.46 13.43 -5.97
N GLN A 115 12.23 14.65 -5.48
CA GLN A 115 11.38 15.63 -6.11
C GLN A 115 12.12 16.34 -7.26
N LEU A 116 11.75 16.00 -8.49
CA LEU A 116 12.25 16.67 -9.68
C LEU A 116 11.66 18.06 -9.84
N ARG A 117 10.40 18.22 -9.47
CA ARG A 117 9.65 19.47 -9.54
C ARG A 117 8.59 19.54 -8.45
N SER A 118 8.58 20.60 -7.66
CA SER A 118 7.52 20.88 -6.68
C SER A 118 6.19 21.19 -7.37
N PRO A 119 5.05 20.69 -6.84
CA PRO A 119 3.70 21.00 -7.32
C PRO A 119 3.26 22.43 -6.99
N GLU A 120 4.00 23.15 -6.14
CA GLU A 120 3.69 24.50 -5.74
C GLU A 120 3.51 25.47 -6.93
N LYS A 121 2.80 26.56 -6.71
CA LYS A 121 2.60 27.65 -7.68
C LYS A 121 1.94 27.19 -8.99
N ARG A 122 0.97 26.28 -8.94
CA ARG A 122 0.21 25.75 -10.09
C ARG A 122 1.07 25.00 -11.12
N ARG A 123 2.23 24.53 -10.74
CA ARG A 123 3.08 23.68 -11.59
C ARG A 123 2.65 22.22 -11.49
N LEU A 124 3.06 21.44 -12.48
CA LEU A 124 3.00 19.99 -12.37
C LEU A 124 4.15 19.55 -11.47
N GLY A 125 3.83 18.94 -10.33
CA GLY A 125 4.78 18.26 -9.46
C GLY A 125 5.23 16.97 -10.12
N ILE A 126 6.50 16.61 -9.97
CA ILE A 126 7.08 15.37 -10.49
C ILE A 126 8.06 14.84 -9.46
N ALA A 127 7.92 13.58 -9.07
CA ALA A 127 8.90 12.89 -8.23
C ALA A 127 9.21 11.49 -8.77
N LEU A 128 10.37 10.99 -8.40
CA LEU A 128 10.79 9.61 -8.58
C LEU A 128 10.91 8.95 -7.21
N TYR A 129 10.58 7.68 -7.16
CA TYR A 129 10.55 6.89 -5.95
C TYR A 129 11.19 5.53 -6.20
N ALA A 130 11.91 5.02 -5.21
CA ALA A 130 12.46 3.68 -5.20
C ALA A 130 12.39 3.11 -3.78
N GLU A 131 11.84 1.89 -3.63
CA GLU A 131 11.79 1.16 -2.35
C GLU A 131 12.29 -0.26 -2.55
N PRO A 132 13.56 -0.57 -2.23
CA PRO A 132 14.02 -1.93 -2.03
C PRO A 132 13.41 -2.51 -0.75
N GLY A 133 12.90 -3.73 -0.84
CA GLY A 133 12.29 -4.47 0.25
C GLY A 133 12.83 -5.90 0.39
N TRP A 134 12.69 -6.42 1.60
CA TRP A 134 12.91 -7.82 1.92
C TRP A 134 11.80 -8.29 2.86
N SER A 135 11.25 -9.47 2.57
CA SER A 135 10.29 -10.11 3.44
C SER A 135 10.60 -11.60 3.66
N ARG A 136 9.98 -12.17 4.70
CA ARG A 136 10.07 -13.58 5.10
C ARG A 136 8.69 -14.27 5.15
N ILE A 137 7.66 -13.54 4.79
CA ILE A 137 6.27 -14.00 4.74
C ILE A 137 5.68 -13.46 3.44
N SER A 138 5.19 -14.34 2.58
CA SER A 138 4.51 -13.96 1.35
C SER A 138 3.30 -13.06 1.64
N LYS A 139 3.20 -11.95 0.94
CA LYS A 139 2.06 -11.03 1.06
C LYS A 139 0.76 -11.65 0.57
N VAL A 140 0.84 -12.58 -0.37
CA VAL A 140 -0.30 -13.20 -1.04
C VAL A 140 -0.79 -14.41 -0.27
N THR A 141 0.10 -15.36 0.02
CA THR A 141 -0.27 -16.64 0.65
C THR A 141 -0.22 -16.60 2.17
N GLY A 142 0.61 -15.75 2.76
CA GLY A 142 0.90 -15.73 4.18
C GLY A 142 1.85 -16.83 4.64
N GLU A 143 2.42 -17.59 3.73
CA GLU A 143 3.39 -18.66 4.00
C GLU A 143 4.79 -18.11 4.25
N HIS A 144 5.69 -19.00 4.67
CA HIS A 144 7.10 -18.63 4.80
C HIS A 144 7.80 -18.67 3.44
N ALA A 145 8.17 -17.50 2.96
CA ALA A 145 8.95 -17.31 1.75
C ALA A 145 10.12 -16.36 2.02
N THR A 146 11.09 -16.32 1.16
CA THR A 146 12.09 -15.24 1.13
C THR A 146 11.87 -14.44 -0.13
N GLU A 147 11.39 -13.22 0.05
CA GLU A 147 11.02 -12.31 -1.04
C GLU A 147 11.95 -11.09 -1.03
N TYR A 148 12.35 -10.68 -2.21
CA TYR A 148 13.03 -9.42 -2.47
C TYR A 148 12.22 -8.65 -3.50
N GLU A 149 11.82 -7.44 -3.16
CA GLU A 149 11.08 -6.54 -4.04
C GLU A 149 11.87 -5.26 -4.29
N PHE A 150 11.60 -4.63 -5.41
CA PHE A 150 12.16 -3.33 -5.73
C PHE A 150 11.10 -2.46 -6.41
N GLU A 151 10.37 -1.69 -5.61
CA GLU A 151 9.33 -0.83 -6.14
C GLU A 151 9.91 0.46 -6.71
N LEU A 152 9.53 0.78 -7.95
CA LEU A 152 9.91 2.01 -8.66
C LEU A 152 8.65 2.78 -9.03
N LYS A 153 8.57 4.08 -8.69
CA LYS A 153 7.44 4.92 -9.09
C LYS A 153 7.89 6.18 -9.83
N ALA A 154 7.11 6.51 -10.85
CA ALA A 154 7.06 7.86 -11.42
C ALA A 154 5.77 8.52 -10.94
N ILE A 155 5.90 9.64 -10.25
CA ILE A 155 4.80 10.35 -9.57
C ILE A 155 4.58 11.68 -10.26
N VAL A 156 3.31 11.99 -10.56
CA VAL A 156 2.89 13.31 -11.04
C VAL A 156 1.76 13.84 -10.16
N GLN A 157 1.79 15.15 -9.89
CA GLN A 157 0.79 15.83 -9.06
C GLN A 157 0.42 17.17 -9.65
N LYS A 158 -0.82 17.56 -9.50
CA LYS A 158 -1.31 18.87 -9.87
C LYS A 158 -2.29 19.41 -8.84
N ASN A 159 -1.94 20.57 -8.28
CA ASN A 159 -2.79 21.29 -7.35
C ASN A 159 -3.61 22.36 -8.10
N PHE A 160 -4.87 22.49 -7.73
CA PHE A 160 -5.84 23.42 -8.31
C PHE A 160 -6.53 24.21 -7.19
N ASP A 161 -7.12 25.35 -7.55
CA ASP A 161 -7.96 26.18 -6.66
C ASP A 161 -7.26 26.50 -5.32
N ASN A 162 -6.01 26.95 -5.39
CA ASN A 162 -5.14 27.24 -4.24
C ASN A 162 -5.09 26.05 -3.26
N ASP A 163 -4.68 24.90 -3.78
CA ASP A 163 -4.49 23.63 -3.08
C ASP A 163 -5.76 23.05 -2.42
N ARG A 164 -6.95 23.51 -2.87
CA ARG A 164 -8.22 22.91 -2.44
C ARG A 164 -8.56 21.62 -3.17
N LEU A 165 -8.04 21.45 -4.37
CA LEU A 165 -8.22 20.25 -5.16
C LEU A 165 -6.85 19.75 -5.58
N VAL A 166 -6.49 18.54 -5.19
CA VAL A 166 -5.25 17.88 -5.53
C VAL A 166 -5.55 16.65 -6.37
N TRP A 167 -4.86 16.53 -7.48
CA TRP A 167 -4.81 15.34 -8.31
C TRP A 167 -3.40 14.78 -8.32
N ALA A 168 -3.28 13.47 -8.13
CA ALA A 168 -2.01 12.75 -8.27
C ALA A 168 -2.21 11.49 -9.10
N ALA A 169 -1.13 11.04 -9.77
CA ALA A 169 -1.10 9.76 -10.47
C ALA A 169 0.31 9.16 -10.42
N ASN A 170 0.36 7.84 -10.32
CA ASN A 170 1.60 7.09 -10.26
C ASN A 170 1.63 5.99 -11.34
N LEU A 171 2.81 5.77 -11.89
CA LEU A 171 3.18 4.56 -12.60
C LEU A 171 4.18 3.81 -11.73
N THR A 172 3.84 2.60 -11.32
CA THR A 172 4.68 1.73 -10.50
C THR A 172 5.14 0.53 -11.31
N LEU A 173 6.40 0.16 -11.14
CA LEU A 173 7.02 -1.08 -11.58
C LEU A 173 7.61 -1.76 -10.36
N GLU A 174 7.22 -3.01 -10.11
CA GLU A 174 7.60 -3.77 -8.93
C GLU A 174 8.15 -5.15 -9.35
N PRO A 175 9.43 -5.25 -9.75
CA PRO A 175 10.08 -6.53 -9.93
C PRO A 175 10.27 -7.21 -8.57
N GLU A 176 9.87 -8.48 -8.51
CA GLU A 176 9.88 -9.32 -7.33
C GLU A 176 10.60 -10.64 -7.61
N TRP A 177 11.26 -11.16 -6.59
CA TRP A 177 11.92 -12.47 -6.57
C TRP A 177 11.53 -13.19 -5.30
N GLU A 178 10.62 -14.15 -5.40
CA GLU A 178 10.19 -15.00 -4.30
C GLU A 178 10.90 -16.34 -4.32
N ARG A 179 11.29 -16.82 -3.14
CA ARG A 179 11.83 -18.16 -2.92
C ARG A 179 10.97 -18.87 -1.89
N GLU A 180 10.20 -19.78 -2.36
CA GLU A 180 9.46 -20.69 -1.50
C GLU A 180 10.37 -21.73 -0.86
N HIS A 181 9.98 -22.17 0.35
CA HIS A 181 10.67 -23.22 1.08
C HIS A 181 9.81 -24.47 1.12
N GLU A 182 9.71 -25.17 0.00
CA GLU A 182 8.96 -26.43 -0.10
C GLU A 182 9.78 -27.61 0.44
N GLU A 183 9.20 -28.42 1.34
CA GLU A 183 9.80 -29.67 1.80
C GLU A 183 9.38 -30.83 0.87
N ILE A 184 10.18 -31.14 -0.12
CA ILE A 184 9.99 -32.32 -0.98
C ILE A 184 10.54 -33.57 -0.29
N GLY A 185 9.85 -34.08 0.73
CA GLY A 185 10.22 -35.27 1.48
C GLY A 185 11.35 -35.04 2.52
N PRO A 186 11.72 -36.08 3.30
CA PRO A 186 12.65 -35.92 4.42
C PRO A 186 14.03 -35.44 3.96
N GLY A 187 14.32 -34.16 4.18
CA GLY A 187 15.63 -33.58 3.97
C GLY A 187 15.90 -32.97 2.59
N THR A 188 14.92 -32.94 1.68
CA THR A 188 15.06 -32.29 0.36
C THR A 188 14.25 -30.99 0.37
N LYS A 189 14.91 -29.85 0.21
CA LYS A 189 14.27 -28.55 0.02
C LYS A 189 14.38 -28.17 -1.45
N SER A 190 13.27 -28.01 -2.14
CA SER A 190 13.24 -27.30 -3.42
C SER A 190 13.48 -25.82 -3.17
N ARG A 191 14.27 -25.21 -4.02
CA ARG A 191 14.46 -23.75 -4.08
C ARG A 191 14.11 -23.32 -5.49
N GLU A 192 12.86 -23.24 -5.76
CA GLU A 192 12.41 -22.55 -6.96
C GLU A 192 12.42 -21.05 -6.67
N THR A 193 12.86 -20.25 -7.62
CA THR A 193 12.81 -18.79 -7.51
C THR A 193 11.82 -18.32 -8.55
N GLU A 194 10.70 -17.85 -8.08
CA GLU A 194 9.70 -17.19 -8.91
C GLU A 194 10.10 -15.74 -9.13
N LYS A 195 9.74 -15.23 -10.30
CA LYS A 195 10.04 -13.86 -10.70
C LYS A 195 8.79 -13.24 -11.27
N GLU A 196 8.33 -12.21 -10.63
CA GLU A 196 7.17 -11.47 -11.07
C GLU A 196 7.51 -10.00 -11.32
N LEU A 197 6.76 -9.38 -12.21
CA LEU A 197 6.76 -7.94 -12.41
C LEU A 197 5.34 -7.43 -12.21
N GLY A 198 5.12 -6.75 -11.10
CA GLY A 198 3.96 -5.94 -10.87
C GLY A 198 4.03 -4.66 -11.70
N VAL A 199 2.93 -4.32 -12.38
CA VAL A 199 2.77 -3.01 -13.06
C VAL A 199 1.48 -2.39 -12.56
N GLU A 200 1.59 -1.22 -11.91
CA GLU A 200 0.44 -0.50 -11.40
C GLU A 200 0.33 0.88 -12.01
N LEU A 201 -0.90 1.27 -12.34
CA LEU A 201 -1.30 2.64 -12.62
C LEU A 201 -2.31 3.05 -11.56
N SER A 202 -1.99 4.06 -10.78
CA SER A 202 -2.90 4.60 -9.77
C SER A 202 -3.12 6.09 -9.95
N THR A 203 -4.31 6.56 -9.54
CA THR A 203 -4.65 7.98 -9.57
C THR A 203 -5.62 8.31 -8.44
N GLY A 204 -5.46 9.50 -7.88
CA GLY A 204 -6.30 10.03 -6.81
C GLY A 204 -6.71 11.48 -7.08
N LEU A 205 -7.90 11.81 -6.61
CA LEU A 205 -8.42 13.16 -6.58
C LEU A 205 -8.95 13.44 -5.18
N SER A 206 -8.49 14.53 -4.55
CA SER A 206 -8.89 14.91 -3.20
C SER A 206 -9.28 16.37 -3.15
N TYR A 207 -10.44 16.67 -2.54
CA TYR A 207 -10.99 18.01 -2.42
C TYR A 207 -11.18 18.40 -0.96
N ARG A 208 -10.68 19.57 -0.57
CA ARG A 208 -10.79 20.13 0.76
C ARG A 208 -12.20 20.67 1.00
N VAL A 209 -13.03 19.89 1.70
CA VAL A 209 -14.42 20.21 2.01
C VAL A 209 -14.56 21.12 3.23
N ALA A 210 -13.58 21.08 4.16
CA ALA A 210 -13.48 21.93 5.34
C ALA A 210 -12.00 22.22 5.65
N PRO A 211 -11.68 23.15 6.55
CA PRO A 211 -10.28 23.55 6.81
C PRO A 211 -9.28 22.43 7.08
N ARG A 212 -9.75 21.31 7.66
CA ARG A 212 -8.93 20.14 8.05
C ARG A 212 -9.43 18.84 7.45
N PHE A 213 -10.41 18.87 6.55
CA PHE A 213 -11.03 17.66 6.00
C PHE A 213 -11.01 17.67 4.50
N TRP A 214 -10.55 16.55 3.96
CA TRP A 214 -10.51 16.28 2.55
C TRP A 214 -11.32 15.03 2.23
N LEU A 215 -12.11 15.09 1.19
CA LEU A 215 -12.81 13.94 0.61
C LEU A 215 -12.26 13.68 -0.77
N GLY A 216 -11.97 12.44 -1.05
CA GLY A 216 -11.36 12.04 -2.30
C GLY A 216 -11.87 10.72 -2.82
N ALA A 217 -11.28 10.33 -3.92
CA ALA A 217 -11.42 9.01 -4.51
C ALA A 217 -10.07 8.58 -5.11
N GLU A 218 -9.79 7.30 -5.03
CA GLU A 218 -8.61 6.68 -5.62
C GLU A 218 -9.02 5.55 -6.56
N ALA A 219 -8.23 5.32 -7.60
CA ALA A 219 -8.39 4.20 -8.50
C ALA A 219 -7.04 3.59 -8.81
N ARG A 220 -6.99 2.26 -8.88
CA ARG A 220 -5.80 1.46 -9.17
C ARG A 220 -6.10 0.44 -10.26
N TYR A 221 -5.22 0.34 -11.22
CA TYR A 221 -5.08 -0.79 -12.12
C TYR A 221 -3.79 -1.49 -11.76
N HIS A 222 -3.85 -2.73 -11.37
CA HIS A 222 -2.68 -3.56 -11.09
C HIS A 222 -2.67 -4.78 -12.01
N SER A 223 -1.50 -5.21 -12.49
CA SER A 223 -1.33 -6.37 -13.36
C SER A 223 0.00 -7.06 -13.10
N VAL A 224 0.00 -8.39 -13.23
CA VAL A 224 1.15 -9.25 -12.95
C VAL A 224 1.66 -9.89 -14.23
N TYR A 225 2.99 -9.96 -14.34
CA TYR A 225 3.73 -10.54 -15.45
C TYR A 225 4.76 -11.52 -14.88
N PRO A 226 4.45 -12.82 -14.80
CA PRO A 226 5.39 -13.84 -14.36
C PRO A 226 6.53 -14.00 -15.37
N ASP A 227 7.67 -14.48 -14.90
CA ASP A 227 8.86 -14.75 -15.73
C ASP A 227 9.23 -13.62 -16.69
N TRP A 228 9.00 -12.37 -16.29
CA TRP A 228 9.16 -11.18 -17.13
C TRP A 228 10.51 -11.06 -17.83
N THR A 229 11.53 -11.77 -17.35
CA THR A 229 12.86 -11.84 -17.98
C THR A 229 12.87 -12.63 -19.29
N HIS A 230 11.84 -13.46 -19.54
CA HIS A 230 11.68 -14.28 -20.74
C HIS A 230 10.60 -13.75 -21.69
N GLY A 231 9.92 -12.69 -21.32
CA GLY A 231 8.89 -12.01 -22.11
C GLY A 231 7.78 -11.43 -21.27
N LEU A 232 7.17 -10.34 -21.74
CA LEU A 232 6.07 -9.67 -21.04
C LEU A 232 4.72 -10.29 -21.47
N ARG A 233 4.29 -11.31 -20.75
CA ARG A 233 2.95 -11.88 -20.91
C ARG A 233 2.18 -11.62 -19.62
N ARG A 234 1.16 -10.77 -19.70
CA ARG A 234 0.29 -10.50 -18.56
C ARG A 234 -0.48 -11.77 -18.17
N GLU A 235 -0.40 -12.14 -16.92
CA GLU A 235 -1.14 -13.25 -16.33
C GLU A 235 -2.53 -12.78 -15.90
N ASN A 236 -2.58 -11.79 -15.04
CA ASN A 236 -3.81 -11.27 -14.48
C ASN A 236 -3.81 -9.73 -14.39
N TYR A 237 -4.95 -9.16 -14.04
CA TYR A 237 -5.09 -7.76 -13.68
C TYR A 237 -6.36 -7.53 -12.85
N ALA A 238 -6.33 -6.50 -12.03
CA ALA A 238 -7.49 -5.99 -11.32
C ALA A 238 -7.58 -4.47 -11.43
N VAL A 239 -8.82 -3.97 -11.40
CA VAL A 239 -9.14 -2.55 -11.27
C VAL A 239 -9.96 -2.36 -10.01
N SER A 240 -9.44 -1.54 -9.10
CA SER A 240 -10.10 -1.17 -7.85
C SER A 240 -10.29 0.34 -7.82
N ALA A 241 -11.41 0.81 -7.28
CA ALA A 241 -11.62 2.24 -7.06
C ALA A 241 -12.59 2.45 -5.91
N GLY A 242 -12.40 3.54 -5.17
CA GLY A 242 -13.27 3.86 -4.06
C GLY A 242 -12.93 5.18 -3.36
N PRO A 243 -13.66 5.50 -2.29
CA PRO A 243 -13.53 6.76 -1.56
C PRO A 243 -12.26 6.80 -0.69
N SER A 244 -11.75 8.00 -0.51
CA SER A 244 -10.73 8.33 0.48
C SER A 244 -11.16 9.52 1.34
N LEU A 245 -10.68 9.54 2.58
CA LEU A 245 -10.84 10.59 3.55
C LEU A 245 -9.48 10.95 4.13
N HIS A 246 -9.16 12.23 4.20
CA HIS A 246 -7.99 12.71 4.93
C HIS A 246 -8.41 13.79 5.93
N TYR A 247 -7.85 13.68 7.14
CA TYR A 247 -7.97 14.66 8.21
C TYR A 247 -6.58 15.12 8.62
N ASP A 248 -6.34 16.42 8.52
CA ASP A 248 -5.14 17.08 9.00
C ASP A 248 -5.42 17.79 10.31
N GLY A 249 -4.87 17.30 11.40
CA GLY A 249 -4.96 17.86 12.74
C GLY A 249 -3.82 18.82 13.09
N GLY A 250 -2.87 19.03 12.19
CA GLY A 250 -1.62 19.76 12.41
C GLY A 250 -0.48 18.76 12.60
N GLU A 251 -0.01 18.52 13.81
CA GLU A 251 1.03 17.52 14.10
C GLU A 251 0.54 16.07 13.85
N TRP A 252 -0.76 15.84 13.75
CA TRP A 252 -1.36 14.54 13.51
C TRP A 252 -2.23 14.55 12.27
N ALA A 253 -2.05 13.56 11.42
CA ALA A 253 -2.92 13.33 10.29
C ALA A 253 -3.50 11.92 10.28
N VAL A 254 -4.67 11.75 9.66
CA VAL A 254 -5.33 10.45 9.48
C VAL A 254 -5.86 10.35 8.07
N THR A 255 -5.48 9.31 7.36
CA THR A 255 -6.01 8.98 6.04
C THR A 255 -6.71 7.63 6.09
N ALA A 256 -7.86 7.51 5.44
CA ALA A 256 -8.57 6.24 5.28
C ALA A 256 -9.06 6.09 3.84
N THR A 257 -8.77 4.95 3.22
CA THR A 257 -9.17 4.65 1.84
C THR A 257 -9.73 3.25 1.75
N PHE A 258 -10.89 3.12 1.12
CA PHE A 258 -11.55 1.83 0.85
C PHE A 258 -11.62 1.58 -0.63
N LEU A 259 -10.99 0.49 -1.10
CA LEU A 259 -10.90 0.11 -2.51
C LEU A 259 -11.54 -1.26 -2.74
N PRO A 260 -12.83 -1.33 -3.15
CA PRO A 260 -13.38 -2.54 -3.73
C PRO A 260 -12.83 -2.77 -5.12
N GLN A 261 -12.56 -4.04 -5.48
CA GLN A 261 -12.31 -4.44 -6.85
C GLN A 261 -13.59 -4.24 -7.67
N LEU A 262 -13.49 -3.56 -8.81
CA LEU A 262 -14.61 -3.30 -9.70
C LEU A 262 -14.69 -4.33 -10.82
N PHE A 263 -13.54 -4.69 -11.40
CA PHE A 263 -13.40 -5.73 -12.41
C PHE A 263 -11.94 -6.19 -12.51
N GLY A 264 -11.72 -7.34 -13.11
CA GLY A 264 -10.40 -7.93 -13.31
C GLY A 264 -10.45 -9.11 -14.28
N GLY A 265 -9.30 -9.69 -14.57
CA GLY A 265 -9.22 -10.87 -15.42
C GLY A 265 -7.80 -11.45 -15.56
N PRO A 266 -7.76 -12.77 -15.94
CA PRO A 266 -8.90 -13.64 -16.18
C PRO A 266 -9.66 -13.92 -14.89
N GLY A 267 -10.97 -13.73 -14.89
CA GLY A 267 -11.82 -14.09 -13.77
C GLY A 267 -12.39 -15.49 -13.94
N ARG A 268 -12.93 -16.04 -12.86
CA ARG A 268 -13.66 -17.33 -12.91
C ARG A 268 -14.93 -17.20 -13.74
N ALA A 269 -15.40 -18.31 -14.31
CA ALA A 269 -16.59 -18.32 -15.12
C ALA A 269 -17.81 -17.71 -14.39
N GLY A 270 -18.35 -16.63 -14.96
CA GLY A 270 -19.47 -15.87 -14.38
C GLY A 270 -19.08 -14.75 -13.41
N SER A 271 -17.81 -14.55 -13.12
CA SER A 271 -17.29 -13.41 -12.36
C SER A 271 -16.66 -12.37 -13.29
N SER A 272 -16.89 -11.10 -12.98
CA SER A 272 -16.15 -9.99 -13.58
C SER A 272 -14.96 -9.57 -12.74
N LEU A 273 -14.73 -10.24 -11.61
CA LEU A 273 -13.62 -9.98 -10.69
C LEU A 273 -12.54 -11.04 -10.91
N GLU A 274 -11.32 -10.63 -10.78
CA GLU A 274 -10.16 -11.49 -10.64
C GLU A 274 -9.93 -11.68 -9.14
N LEU A 275 -10.18 -12.88 -8.61
CA LEU A 275 -10.10 -13.18 -7.18
C LEU A 275 -9.18 -14.38 -6.88
N ASP A 276 -8.40 -14.82 -7.84
CA ASP A 276 -7.39 -15.84 -7.62
C ASP A 276 -6.13 -15.18 -7.03
N ASP A 277 -5.70 -14.05 -7.57
CA ASP A 277 -4.50 -13.32 -7.13
C ASP A 277 -4.82 -11.98 -6.42
N HIS A 278 -5.97 -11.37 -6.72
CA HIS A 278 -6.36 -10.09 -6.14
C HIS A 278 -7.51 -10.21 -5.14
N GLU A 279 -7.54 -9.29 -4.18
CA GLU A 279 -8.57 -9.21 -3.17
C GLU A 279 -9.84 -8.52 -3.70
N LYS A 280 -10.99 -8.95 -3.14
CA LYS A 280 -12.27 -8.30 -3.41
C LYS A 280 -12.34 -6.90 -2.84
N THR A 281 -11.75 -6.67 -1.68
CA THR A 281 -11.76 -5.37 -0.98
C THR A 281 -10.48 -5.13 -0.22
N GLU A 282 -10.04 -3.88 -0.23
CA GLU A 282 -8.95 -3.38 0.59
C GLU A 282 -9.41 -2.15 1.38
N LEU A 283 -9.05 -2.07 2.65
CA LEU A 283 -9.23 -0.90 3.50
C LEU A 283 -7.88 -0.53 4.12
N ARG A 284 -7.41 0.67 3.86
CA ARG A 284 -6.16 1.19 4.44
C ARG A 284 -6.44 2.38 5.31
N VAL A 285 -5.82 2.41 6.49
CA VAL A 285 -5.78 3.54 7.40
C VAL A 285 -4.32 3.89 7.66
N LYS A 286 -3.99 5.17 7.57
CA LYS A 286 -2.68 5.72 7.93
C LYS A 286 -2.89 6.71 9.06
N ILE A 287 -2.01 6.72 10.04
CA ILE A 287 -1.97 7.70 11.15
C ILE A 287 -0.56 8.22 11.23
N SER A 288 -0.38 9.49 10.92
CA SER A 288 0.91 10.16 10.89
C SER A 288 1.09 11.13 12.06
N HIS A 289 2.33 11.31 12.49
CA HIS A 289 2.75 12.32 13.45
C HIS A 289 4.08 12.93 13.02
N GLU A 290 4.05 14.25 12.86
CA GLU A 290 5.20 15.07 12.50
C GLU A 290 5.92 15.61 13.77
N PHE A 291 7.27 15.69 13.75
CA PHE A 291 8.13 16.09 14.86
C PHE A 291 8.98 17.32 14.51
#